data_ec488db6b5800a7156f88f13ca7633b5
#
_entry.id   ec488db6b5800a7156f88f13ca7633b5
#
_cell.length_a   1.000
_cell.length_b   1.000
_cell.length_c   1.000
_cell.angle_alpha   90.00
_cell.angle_beta   90.00
_cell.angle_gamma   90.00
#
_symmetry.space_group_name_H-M   'P 1'
#
loop_
_entity.id
_entity.type
_entity.pdbx_description
1 polymer ?
#
loop_
_entity_poly.entity_id
_entity_poly.type
_entity_poly.pdbx_seq_one_letter_code
_entity_poly.pdbx_strand_id
1 'polypeptide(L)'
;MGERKVPHVRKIDLEDPLDGTLRGHVRAMGYTDFDMARPIIGVCNPWSELNPGHWHFRALGDAVKRGIWAAGGFPLEFPTISMCEVFHDISTLIYRNLMAMSTEEMIASMPIEGVVLLSTCDKDVPAQAMALATVNKPAIIVTGGTRLAGYYQGETVACSTDTQRFTWEYKAGTIGECEMREVEMNGFYNTCGACGVMGTANSVQSMAEALGLTLPGCASIPAVYAQRIHMAEATGRQIMRLVQQDVRPSDILTRAAFENAIRVQMATGASTNLVIHLIAIARRAGVDLTLADFQRISEATPFIADVKPCGSVTVEELYHAGGIRAVMKTLAPLLDMSVMTASGQTLAENLEGVEVRDPRIIHPLSDPIQSSGGLRIVRGTLAPDGAVVKTAAASPHLLRHTGPAAIIRDARTADGRAGSVSQEEIDQDFREITADHVIVSRYLGPIGAPGMPERGPMGLPTHLLRQGVRDMVRVVDCRMSGTSYGTVVLHVAPEAAVGGPLAVVQDGDMISLDAQAGKLDLLVDEREIQRRLAAWTPPLPAYRVGYRSLWLDQVTQAPEGCDFHFNVDPEWREKQARRA
;
A
#
# COMPACT_ATOMS: atom_id res chain seq x y z
N MET A 1 -8.72 6.92 -24.21
CA MET A 1 -7.32 7.24 -23.85
C MET A 1 -6.59 7.63 -25.13
N GLY A 2 -6.01 8.85 -25.20
CA GLY A 2 -5.12 9.19 -26.33
C GLY A 2 -3.90 8.27 -26.27
N GLU A 3 -3.57 7.65 -27.40
CA GLU A 3 -2.35 6.85 -27.51
C GLU A 3 -1.15 7.68 -27.01
N ARG A 4 -0.56 7.29 -25.88
CA ARG A 4 0.77 7.78 -25.52
C ARG A 4 1.71 7.27 -26.60
N LYS A 5 2.15 8.15 -27.49
CA LYS A 5 3.22 7.81 -28.45
C LYS A 5 4.44 7.45 -27.61
N VAL A 6 4.73 6.16 -27.52
CA VAL A 6 5.99 5.65 -26.96
C VAL A 6 7.12 6.27 -27.79
N PRO A 7 8.18 6.85 -27.17
CA PRO A 7 9.33 7.35 -27.91
C PRO A 7 9.85 6.28 -28.88
N HIS A 8 10.33 6.71 -30.03
CA HIS A 8 10.92 5.78 -30.99
C HIS A 8 12.18 5.16 -30.38
N VAL A 9 12.04 3.94 -29.88
CA VAL A 9 13.14 3.21 -29.24
C VAL A 9 14.00 2.58 -30.33
N ARG A 10 15.30 2.89 -30.33
CA ARG A 10 16.26 2.30 -31.25
C ARG A 10 16.55 0.86 -30.81
N LYS A 11 16.12 -0.11 -31.62
CA LYS A 11 16.46 -1.53 -31.42
C LYS A 11 17.90 -1.79 -31.87
N ILE A 12 18.55 -2.79 -31.27
CA ILE A 12 19.85 -3.26 -31.73
C ILE A 12 19.62 -4.05 -33.03
N ASP A 13 20.10 -3.54 -34.13
CA ASP A 13 20.11 -4.28 -35.40
C ASP A 13 21.54 -4.80 -35.65
N LEU A 14 21.69 -6.10 -35.71
CA LEU A 14 22.98 -6.75 -35.93
C LEU A 14 23.45 -6.67 -37.38
N GLU A 15 22.53 -6.47 -38.33
CA GLU A 15 22.81 -6.42 -39.77
C GLU A 15 23.03 -5.00 -40.28
N ASP A 16 22.48 -3.98 -39.60
CA ASP A 16 22.68 -2.58 -39.99
C ASP A 16 24.11 -2.10 -39.66
N PRO A 17 24.97 -1.81 -40.67
CA PRO A 17 26.31 -1.28 -40.44
C PRO A 17 26.32 0.03 -39.63
N LEU A 18 25.26 0.83 -39.69
CA LEU A 18 25.14 2.12 -39.01
C LEU A 18 24.88 1.97 -37.48
N ASP A 19 24.46 0.80 -37.05
CA ASP A 19 24.28 0.49 -35.62
C ASP A 19 25.58 0.03 -34.88
N GLY A 20 26.71 0.16 -35.55
CA GLY A 20 28.03 -0.20 -34.98
C GLY A 20 28.34 0.50 -33.66
N THR A 21 27.90 1.75 -33.47
CA THR A 21 28.06 2.47 -32.20
C THR A 21 27.28 1.81 -31.08
N LEU A 22 26.00 1.46 -31.30
CA LEU A 22 25.16 0.81 -30.27
C LEU A 22 25.71 -0.57 -29.92
N ARG A 23 26.02 -1.40 -30.91
CA ARG A 23 26.67 -2.71 -30.70
C ARG A 23 28.01 -2.59 -29.96
N GLY A 24 28.82 -1.58 -30.29
CA GLY A 24 30.10 -1.31 -29.64
C GLY A 24 29.95 -1.03 -28.14
N HIS A 25 28.93 -0.26 -27.74
CA HIS A 25 28.63 0.01 -26.33
C HIS A 25 28.21 -1.27 -25.59
N VAL A 26 27.38 -2.12 -26.20
CA VAL A 26 26.96 -3.39 -25.60
C VAL A 26 28.14 -4.37 -25.46
N ARG A 27 29.02 -4.43 -26.49
CA ARG A 27 30.27 -5.23 -26.42
C ARG A 27 31.23 -4.72 -25.33
N ALA A 28 31.29 -3.40 -25.11
CA ALA A 28 32.11 -2.81 -24.05
C ALA A 28 31.64 -3.20 -22.64
N MET A 29 30.37 -3.62 -22.47
CA MET A 29 29.85 -4.21 -21.24
C MET A 29 30.16 -5.71 -21.11
N GLY A 30 30.85 -6.32 -22.08
CA GLY A 30 31.25 -7.74 -22.07
C GLY A 30 30.27 -8.69 -22.78
N TYR A 31 29.24 -8.17 -23.46
CA TYR A 31 28.27 -8.99 -24.20
C TYR A 31 28.68 -9.20 -25.66
N THR A 32 28.17 -10.26 -26.26
CA THR A 32 28.49 -10.70 -27.61
C THR A 32 27.29 -10.50 -28.56
N ASP A 33 27.51 -10.71 -29.87
CA ASP A 33 26.45 -10.69 -30.87
C ASP A 33 25.39 -11.79 -30.60
N PHE A 34 25.84 -12.92 -30.03
CA PHE A 34 24.94 -13.99 -29.60
C PHE A 34 23.95 -13.54 -28.51
N ASP A 35 24.38 -12.66 -27.61
CA ASP A 35 23.54 -12.09 -26.56
C ASP A 35 22.58 -11.05 -27.14
N MET A 36 23.10 -10.17 -28.00
CA MET A 36 22.34 -9.08 -28.64
C MET A 36 21.26 -9.56 -29.62
N ALA A 37 21.37 -10.79 -30.14
CA ALA A 37 20.37 -11.41 -31.00
C ALA A 37 19.09 -11.86 -30.24
N ARG A 38 19.09 -11.79 -28.92
CA ARG A 38 17.98 -12.21 -28.06
C ARG A 38 17.08 -11.06 -27.66
N PRO A 39 15.79 -11.31 -27.32
CA PRO A 39 14.92 -10.30 -26.75
C PRO A 39 15.51 -9.69 -25.47
N ILE A 40 15.56 -8.36 -25.42
CA ILE A 40 16.07 -7.65 -24.24
C ILE A 40 14.97 -7.58 -23.17
N ILE A 41 15.28 -8.12 -22.01
CA ILE A 41 14.38 -8.12 -20.85
C ILE A 41 14.95 -7.23 -19.75
N GLY A 42 14.23 -6.18 -19.41
CA GLY A 42 14.58 -5.33 -18.28
C GLY A 42 14.38 -6.05 -16.95
N VAL A 43 15.31 -5.86 -16.02
CA VAL A 43 15.16 -6.28 -14.61
C VAL A 43 15.22 -5.03 -13.75
N CYS A 44 14.06 -4.53 -13.33
CA CYS A 44 13.97 -3.38 -12.43
C CYS A 44 14.27 -3.82 -11.01
N ASN A 45 15.40 -3.35 -10.45
CA ASN A 45 15.87 -3.76 -9.14
C ASN A 45 16.09 -2.54 -8.22
N PRO A 46 15.16 -2.27 -7.26
CA PRO A 46 15.31 -1.21 -6.27
C PRO A 46 16.17 -1.63 -5.08
N TRP A 47 17.19 -2.47 -5.27
CA TRP A 47 18.11 -2.84 -4.18
C TRP A 47 18.71 -1.61 -3.52
N SER A 48 18.79 -1.63 -2.18
CA SER A 48 19.42 -0.55 -1.41
C SER A 48 19.80 -1.04 0.00
N GLU A 49 20.94 -0.57 0.51
CA GLU A 49 21.32 -0.74 1.91
C GLU A 49 20.47 0.13 2.86
N LEU A 50 19.84 1.18 2.34
CA LEU A 50 18.92 2.04 3.07
C LEU A 50 17.48 1.48 3.11
N ASN A 51 17.27 0.25 2.63
CA ASN A 51 15.96 -0.39 2.67
C ASN A 51 16.08 -1.85 3.11
N PRO A 52 15.84 -2.16 4.40
CA PRO A 52 15.90 -3.52 4.92
C PRO A 52 14.95 -4.50 4.22
N GLY A 53 13.87 -4.01 3.63
CA GLY A 53 12.95 -4.81 2.82
C GLY A 53 13.54 -5.24 1.47
N HIS A 54 14.57 -4.54 0.97
CA HIS A 54 15.22 -4.78 -0.33
C HIS A 54 16.64 -5.37 -0.21
N TRP A 55 17.12 -5.59 1.00
CA TRP A 55 18.47 -6.06 1.26
C TRP A 55 18.87 -7.30 0.44
N HIS A 56 17.95 -8.24 0.25
CA HIS A 56 18.17 -9.51 -0.45
C HIS A 56 17.95 -9.44 -1.98
N PHE A 57 17.62 -8.28 -2.54
CA PHE A 57 17.26 -8.13 -3.95
C PHE A 57 18.41 -8.38 -4.93
N ARG A 58 19.67 -8.29 -4.52
CA ARG A 58 20.79 -8.73 -5.37
C ARG A 58 20.64 -10.21 -5.73
N ALA A 59 20.41 -11.06 -4.74
CA ALA A 59 20.24 -12.49 -4.96
C ALA A 59 18.99 -12.82 -5.77
N LEU A 60 17.87 -12.08 -5.56
CA LEU A 60 16.65 -12.24 -6.36
C LEU A 60 16.87 -11.79 -7.81
N GLY A 61 17.54 -10.65 -8.03
CA GLY A 61 17.89 -10.17 -9.36
C GLY A 61 18.74 -11.17 -10.15
N ASP A 62 19.74 -11.75 -9.48
CA ASP A 62 20.56 -12.81 -10.09
C ASP A 62 19.76 -14.06 -10.44
N ALA A 63 18.79 -14.45 -9.59
CA ALA A 63 17.91 -15.58 -9.87
C ALA A 63 16.97 -15.29 -11.07
N VAL A 64 16.39 -14.09 -11.14
CA VAL A 64 15.59 -13.63 -12.29
C VAL A 64 16.42 -13.68 -13.57
N LYS A 65 17.63 -13.12 -13.55
CA LYS A 65 18.53 -13.12 -14.72
C LYS A 65 18.87 -14.54 -15.18
N ARG A 66 19.14 -15.46 -14.26
CA ARG A 66 19.36 -16.89 -14.61
C ARG A 66 18.15 -17.48 -15.33
N GLY A 67 16.93 -17.19 -14.84
CA GLY A 67 15.68 -17.64 -15.47
C GLY A 67 15.51 -17.10 -16.88
N ILE A 68 15.79 -15.81 -17.10
CA ILE A 68 15.71 -15.14 -18.41
C ILE A 68 16.75 -15.76 -19.38
N TRP A 69 18.01 -15.90 -18.96
CA TRP A 69 19.05 -16.53 -19.76
C TRP A 69 18.68 -17.96 -20.18
N ALA A 70 18.20 -18.77 -19.22
CA ALA A 70 17.79 -20.16 -19.48
C ALA A 70 16.63 -20.27 -20.47
N ALA A 71 15.78 -19.24 -20.55
CA ALA A 71 14.64 -19.17 -21.47
C ALA A 71 14.96 -18.45 -22.79
N GLY A 72 16.22 -18.08 -23.06
CA GLY A 72 16.66 -17.50 -24.32
C GLY A 72 16.52 -15.98 -24.42
N GLY A 73 16.34 -15.27 -23.32
CA GLY A 73 16.32 -13.81 -23.25
C GLY A 73 17.70 -13.21 -22.95
N PHE A 74 17.79 -11.90 -23.06
CA PHE A 74 18.95 -11.09 -22.70
C PHE A 74 18.58 -10.12 -21.56
N PRO A 75 18.87 -10.47 -20.28
CA PRO A 75 18.50 -9.62 -19.15
C PRO A 75 19.46 -8.45 -18.97
N LEU A 76 18.89 -7.24 -18.86
CA LEU A 76 19.62 -6.04 -18.48
C LEU A 76 18.98 -5.42 -17.25
N GLU A 77 19.75 -5.32 -16.17
CA GLU A 77 19.30 -4.81 -14.89
C GLU A 77 19.42 -3.28 -14.84
N PHE A 78 18.40 -2.62 -14.28
CA PHE A 78 18.40 -1.18 -14.06
C PHE A 78 17.80 -0.84 -12.68
N PRO A 79 18.28 0.25 -12.03
CA PRO A 79 17.77 0.66 -10.74
C PRO A 79 16.50 1.52 -10.87
N THR A 80 15.77 1.63 -9.76
CA THR A 80 14.80 2.67 -9.50
C THR A 80 14.93 3.14 -8.06
N ILE A 81 14.14 4.14 -7.64
CA ILE A 81 14.19 4.67 -6.29
C ILE A 81 13.82 3.58 -5.27
N SER A 82 14.58 3.51 -4.17
CA SER A 82 14.33 2.60 -3.04
C SER A 82 14.18 3.39 -1.77
N MET A 83 12.95 3.50 -1.25
CA MET A 83 12.63 4.30 -0.08
C MET A 83 12.00 3.43 1.01
N CYS A 84 12.54 3.53 2.24
CA CYS A 84 12.03 2.82 3.40
C CYS A 84 11.26 3.78 4.31
N GLU A 85 10.02 3.45 4.67
CA GLU A 85 9.14 4.28 5.50
C GLU A 85 9.76 4.62 6.86
N VAL A 86 10.51 3.68 7.47
CA VAL A 86 11.07 3.84 8.81
C VAL A 86 12.25 4.81 8.92
N PHE A 87 12.86 5.20 7.80
CA PHE A 87 13.97 6.16 7.78
C PHE A 87 13.56 7.58 7.40
N HIS A 88 12.25 7.82 7.25
CA HIS A 88 11.74 9.13 6.85
C HIS A 88 10.93 9.79 7.96
N ASP A 89 11.17 11.09 8.17
CA ASP A 89 10.33 11.94 9.04
C ASP A 89 8.95 12.19 8.41
N ILE A 90 8.88 12.14 7.08
CA ILE A 90 7.67 12.25 6.28
C ILE A 90 7.37 10.91 5.61
N SER A 91 6.13 10.73 5.16
CA SER A 91 5.74 9.51 4.47
C SER A 91 6.45 9.30 3.13
N THR A 92 6.79 8.06 2.83
CA THR A 92 7.32 7.66 1.52
C THR A 92 6.25 7.64 0.42
N LEU A 93 4.96 7.87 0.72
CA LEU A 93 3.92 7.95 -0.32
C LEU A 93 4.22 9.02 -1.36
N ILE A 94 4.83 10.13 -0.94
CA ILE A 94 5.27 11.18 -1.86
C ILE A 94 6.17 10.63 -2.98
N TYR A 95 7.00 9.64 -2.68
CA TYR A 95 7.94 9.05 -3.64
C TYR A 95 7.35 7.90 -4.46
N ARG A 96 6.14 7.39 -4.14
CA ARG A 96 5.46 6.37 -4.95
C ARG A 96 5.28 6.87 -6.39
N ASN A 97 4.80 8.09 -6.57
CA ASN A 97 4.56 8.66 -7.90
C ASN A 97 5.87 8.91 -8.65
N LEU A 98 6.91 9.39 -7.96
CA LEU A 98 8.24 9.59 -8.56
C LEU A 98 8.85 8.25 -9.01
N MET A 99 8.75 7.21 -8.19
CA MET A 99 9.19 5.86 -8.52
C MET A 99 8.43 5.30 -9.73
N ALA A 100 7.10 5.46 -9.75
CA ALA A 100 6.28 5.02 -10.87
C ALA A 100 6.72 5.69 -12.18
N MET A 101 6.88 7.01 -12.18
CA MET A 101 7.34 7.77 -13.35
C MET A 101 8.77 7.39 -13.77
N SER A 102 9.69 7.26 -12.81
CA SER A 102 11.08 6.84 -13.10
C SER A 102 11.13 5.45 -13.73
N THR A 103 10.37 4.50 -13.20
CA THR A 103 10.29 3.13 -13.75
C THR A 103 9.64 3.13 -15.13
N GLU A 104 8.56 3.90 -15.30
CA GLU A 104 7.85 4.09 -16.57
C GLU A 104 8.78 4.59 -17.65
N GLU A 105 9.54 5.67 -17.37
CA GLU A 105 10.45 6.27 -18.36
C GLU A 105 11.59 5.33 -18.72
N MET A 106 12.16 4.59 -17.78
CA MET A 106 13.19 3.58 -18.06
C MET A 106 12.67 2.47 -18.98
N ILE A 107 11.45 1.97 -18.74
CA ILE A 107 10.87 0.92 -19.59
C ILE A 107 10.47 1.47 -20.97
N ALA A 108 9.92 2.68 -21.03
CA ALA A 108 9.45 3.28 -22.27
C ALA A 108 10.59 3.72 -23.21
N SER A 109 11.67 4.27 -22.63
CA SER A 109 12.77 4.89 -23.40
C SER A 109 13.88 3.91 -23.80
N MET A 110 13.93 2.71 -23.21
CA MET A 110 14.98 1.74 -23.48
C MET A 110 14.47 0.60 -24.37
N PRO A 111 15.37 -0.12 -25.09
CA PRO A 111 15.01 -1.20 -26.01
C PRO A 111 14.57 -2.48 -25.30
N ILE A 112 13.69 -2.34 -24.30
CA ILE A 112 13.16 -3.41 -23.45
C ILE A 112 11.90 -3.95 -24.09
N GLU A 113 11.83 -5.26 -24.34
CA GLU A 113 10.68 -5.96 -24.92
C GLU A 113 9.75 -6.51 -23.86
N GLY A 114 10.28 -6.82 -22.68
CA GLY A 114 9.52 -7.22 -21.51
C GLY A 114 10.27 -6.85 -20.22
N VAL A 115 9.62 -6.85 -19.08
CA VAL A 115 10.24 -6.43 -17.83
C VAL A 115 9.82 -7.30 -16.64
N VAL A 116 10.80 -7.65 -15.81
CA VAL A 116 10.58 -8.20 -14.46
C VAL A 116 10.87 -7.12 -13.44
N LEU A 117 9.95 -6.90 -12.50
CA LEU A 117 10.09 -5.90 -11.47
C LEU A 117 10.20 -6.56 -10.09
N LEU A 118 11.29 -6.29 -9.38
CA LEU A 118 11.49 -6.70 -7.98
C LEU A 118 10.80 -5.68 -7.07
N SER A 119 9.98 -6.15 -6.12
CA SER A 119 9.16 -5.29 -5.27
C SER A 119 8.85 -5.95 -3.93
N THR A 120 8.83 -5.18 -2.84
CA THR A 120 8.48 -5.73 -1.51
C THR A 120 7.72 -4.75 -0.63
N CYS A 121 8.13 -3.48 -0.63
CA CYS A 121 7.68 -2.48 0.34
C CYS A 121 6.36 -1.83 -0.06
N ASP A 122 5.85 -1.02 0.87
CA ASP A 122 4.56 -0.35 0.85
C ASP A 122 4.29 0.46 -0.42
N LYS A 123 5.32 1.07 -0.99
CA LYS A 123 5.18 2.05 -2.07
C LYS A 123 5.75 1.57 -3.39
N ASP A 124 6.71 0.64 -3.37
CA ASP A 124 7.34 0.14 -4.59
C ASP A 124 6.42 -0.81 -5.37
N VAL A 125 5.72 -1.73 -4.70
CA VAL A 125 4.77 -2.61 -5.38
C VAL A 125 3.69 -1.81 -6.12
N PRO A 126 2.96 -0.86 -5.49
CA PRO A 126 1.99 -0.05 -6.22
C PRO A 126 2.63 0.89 -7.24
N ALA A 127 3.83 1.46 -6.97
CA ALA A 127 4.51 2.31 -7.93
C ALA A 127 4.85 1.56 -9.23
N GLN A 128 5.37 0.35 -9.09
CA GLN A 128 5.69 -0.51 -10.22
C GLN A 128 4.43 -0.98 -10.95
N ALA A 129 3.37 -1.34 -10.24
CA ALA A 129 2.08 -1.66 -10.87
C ALA A 129 1.48 -0.45 -11.63
N MET A 130 1.62 0.78 -11.12
CA MET A 130 1.25 2.01 -11.81
C MET A 130 2.08 2.20 -13.10
N ALA A 131 3.40 1.98 -13.03
CA ALA A 131 4.27 2.06 -14.20
C ALA A 131 3.91 1.03 -15.27
N LEU A 132 3.63 -0.23 -14.89
CA LEU A 132 3.18 -1.27 -15.81
C LEU A 132 1.88 -0.90 -16.51
N ALA A 133 0.88 -0.40 -15.76
CA ALA A 133 -0.40 0.04 -16.30
C ALA A 133 -0.23 1.14 -17.36
N THR A 134 0.77 2.03 -17.18
CA THR A 134 1.02 3.12 -18.11
C THR A 134 1.78 2.66 -19.35
N VAL A 135 2.87 1.87 -19.20
CA VAL A 135 3.76 1.49 -20.30
C VAL A 135 3.16 0.38 -21.16
N ASN A 136 2.40 -0.50 -20.57
CA ASN A 136 1.69 -1.60 -21.23
C ASN A 136 2.58 -2.51 -22.11
N LYS A 137 3.82 -2.81 -21.68
CA LYS A 137 4.68 -3.86 -22.24
C LYS A 137 4.54 -5.14 -21.43
N PRO A 138 4.81 -6.33 -22.00
CA PRO A 138 4.83 -7.59 -21.25
C PRO A 138 5.63 -7.46 -19.96
N ALA A 139 5.02 -7.82 -18.84
CA ALA A 139 5.59 -7.53 -17.54
C ALA A 139 5.11 -8.49 -16.45
N ILE A 140 5.96 -8.71 -15.44
CA ILE A 140 5.63 -9.52 -14.28
C ILE A 140 6.37 -8.99 -13.04
N ILE A 141 5.70 -9.02 -11.89
CA ILE A 141 6.28 -8.64 -10.60
C ILE A 141 6.76 -9.91 -9.87
N VAL A 142 7.93 -9.84 -9.24
CA VAL A 142 8.35 -10.78 -8.23
C VAL A 142 8.47 -10.07 -6.89
N THR A 143 7.70 -10.51 -5.91
CA THR A 143 7.72 -9.91 -4.57
C THR A 143 8.89 -10.44 -3.75
N GLY A 144 9.42 -9.61 -2.83
CA GLY A 144 10.55 -10.02 -1.99
C GLY A 144 10.16 -10.87 -0.79
N GLY A 145 8.89 -10.92 -0.42
CA GLY A 145 8.38 -11.77 0.65
C GLY A 145 8.42 -11.16 2.05
N THR A 146 7.80 -11.87 2.98
CA THR A 146 7.72 -11.48 4.39
C THR A 146 8.97 -11.88 5.16
N ARG A 147 9.31 -11.14 6.23
CA ARG A 147 10.30 -11.58 7.22
C ARG A 147 9.71 -12.64 8.14
N LEU A 148 10.55 -13.41 8.78
CA LEU A 148 10.15 -14.34 9.83
C LEU A 148 9.78 -13.58 11.10
N ALA A 149 8.86 -14.13 11.87
CA ALA A 149 8.53 -13.64 13.18
C ALA A 149 9.67 -13.87 14.18
N GLY A 150 9.68 -13.08 15.26
CA GLY A 150 10.51 -13.31 16.41
C GLY A 150 9.82 -14.14 17.47
N TYR A 151 10.53 -14.35 18.56
CA TYR A 151 10.04 -15.11 19.70
C TYR A 151 10.43 -14.43 21.02
N TYR A 152 9.47 -14.20 21.89
CA TYR A 152 9.69 -13.59 23.18
C TYR A 152 8.79 -14.21 24.26
N GLN A 153 9.37 -14.70 25.35
CA GLN A 153 8.68 -15.30 26.49
C GLN A 153 7.59 -16.33 26.15
N GLY A 154 7.84 -17.17 25.11
CA GLY A 154 6.90 -18.21 24.70
C GLY A 154 5.86 -17.75 23.65
N GLU A 155 5.87 -16.49 23.24
CA GLU A 155 4.97 -15.93 22.24
C GLU A 155 5.67 -15.62 20.93
N THR A 156 4.96 -15.82 19.81
CA THR A 156 5.38 -15.32 18.48
C THR A 156 5.13 -13.82 18.43
N VAL A 157 6.20 -13.06 18.22
CA VAL A 157 6.21 -11.60 18.16
C VAL A 157 6.50 -11.13 16.75
N ALA A 158 5.72 -10.21 16.27
CA ALA A 158 5.91 -9.64 14.94
C ALA A 158 6.03 -8.11 14.98
N CYS A 159 6.89 -7.59 14.09
CA CYS A 159 7.17 -6.17 13.99
C CYS A 159 5.91 -5.29 13.87
N SER A 160 5.99 -4.10 14.36
CA SER A 160 5.02 -2.99 14.34
C SER A 160 3.73 -3.27 15.13
N THR A 161 3.03 -4.37 14.94
CA THR A 161 1.82 -4.69 15.73
C THR A 161 2.17 -4.94 17.18
N ASP A 162 3.09 -5.85 17.45
CA ASP A 162 3.54 -6.12 18.80
C ASP A 162 4.40 -4.99 19.36
N THR A 163 5.16 -4.26 18.51
CA THR A 163 5.87 -3.04 18.92
C THR A 163 4.89 -1.98 19.47
N GLN A 164 3.71 -1.83 18.87
CA GLN A 164 2.68 -0.92 19.38
C GLN A 164 2.20 -1.37 20.76
N ARG A 165 1.96 -2.66 20.95
CA ARG A 165 1.55 -3.26 22.24
C ARG A 165 2.60 -3.00 23.32
N PHE A 166 3.85 -3.39 23.09
CA PHE A 166 4.93 -3.20 24.06
C PHE A 166 5.23 -1.73 24.35
N THR A 167 5.09 -0.86 23.35
CA THR A 167 5.21 0.60 23.57
C THR A 167 4.14 1.12 24.52
N TRP A 168 2.91 0.65 24.41
CA TRP A 168 1.84 1.05 25.32
C TRP A 168 2.04 0.47 26.73
N GLU A 169 2.50 -0.77 26.85
CA GLU A 169 2.85 -1.41 28.13
C GLU A 169 3.99 -0.64 28.83
N TYR A 170 5.02 -0.24 28.09
CA TYR A 170 6.10 0.60 28.60
C TYR A 170 5.59 1.97 29.08
N LYS A 171 4.78 2.66 28.28
CA LYS A 171 4.17 3.95 28.64
C LYS A 171 3.22 3.84 29.85
N ALA A 172 2.52 2.73 29.98
CA ALA A 172 1.67 2.45 31.13
C ALA A 172 2.49 2.11 32.39
N GLY A 173 3.79 1.81 32.25
CA GLY A 173 4.68 1.41 33.34
C GLY A 173 4.51 -0.04 33.76
N THR A 174 3.92 -0.90 32.92
CA THR A 174 3.75 -2.34 33.17
C THR A 174 4.99 -3.15 32.81
N ILE A 175 5.83 -2.64 31.92
CA ILE A 175 7.16 -3.21 31.60
C ILE A 175 8.24 -2.14 31.76
N GLY A 176 9.49 -2.57 31.99
CA GLY A 176 10.64 -1.70 32.16
C GLY A 176 11.47 -1.55 30.88
N GLU A 177 12.45 -0.63 30.92
CA GLU A 177 13.37 -0.38 29.78
C GLU A 177 14.16 -1.61 29.39
N CYS A 178 14.65 -2.41 30.36
CA CYS A 178 15.40 -3.62 30.07
C CYS A 178 14.58 -4.64 29.29
N GLU A 179 13.32 -4.81 29.67
CA GLU A 179 12.40 -5.73 29.00
C GLU A 179 12.06 -5.23 27.58
N MET A 180 11.82 -3.94 27.43
CA MET A 180 11.57 -3.35 26.10
C MET A 180 12.76 -3.55 25.15
N ARG A 181 14.02 -3.39 25.63
CA ARG A 181 15.21 -3.66 24.84
C ARG A 181 15.38 -5.14 24.51
N GLU A 182 15.04 -6.04 25.43
CA GLU A 182 15.09 -7.48 25.17
C GLU A 182 14.12 -7.90 24.07
N VAL A 183 12.88 -7.38 24.10
CA VAL A 183 11.87 -7.59 23.05
C VAL A 183 12.35 -7.01 21.70
N GLU A 184 12.96 -5.82 21.70
CA GLU A 184 13.53 -5.22 20.50
C GLU A 184 14.59 -6.12 19.86
N MET A 185 15.53 -6.63 20.66
CA MET A 185 16.64 -7.44 20.17
C MET A 185 16.22 -8.83 19.67
N ASN A 186 15.23 -9.46 20.31
CA ASN A 186 14.90 -10.86 20.06
C ASN A 186 13.55 -11.06 19.33
N GLY A 187 12.67 -10.05 19.36
CA GLY A 187 11.28 -10.21 18.97
C GLY A 187 10.91 -9.57 17.63
N PHE A 188 11.36 -8.34 17.32
CA PHE A 188 10.69 -7.59 16.29
C PHE A 188 11.20 -7.81 14.86
N TYR A 189 12.52 -7.94 14.64
CA TYR A 189 13.12 -7.81 13.30
C TYR A 189 14.25 -8.81 13.06
N ASN A 190 13.92 -10.08 12.88
CA ASN A 190 14.93 -11.16 12.81
C ASN A 190 15.52 -11.40 11.42
N THR A 191 14.81 -11.04 10.35
CA THR A 191 15.27 -11.26 8.96
C THR A 191 14.93 -10.07 8.06
N CYS A 192 15.53 -10.03 6.87
CA CYS A 192 15.11 -9.10 5.81
C CYS A 192 13.68 -9.42 5.29
N GLY A 193 13.11 -8.55 4.49
CA GLY A 193 11.78 -8.70 3.90
C GLY A 193 10.74 -7.71 4.45
N ALA A 194 9.49 -7.86 4.02
CA ALA A 194 8.35 -7.11 4.53
C ALA A 194 8.05 -7.44 6.00
N CYS A 195 7.27 -6.60 6.68
CA CYS A 195 6.83 -6.88 8.05
C CYS A 195 6.12 -8.24 8.16
N GLY A 196 6.30 -8.98 9.28
CA GLY A 196 5.76 -10.33 9.49
C GLY A 196 4.24 -10.42 9.69
N VAL A 197 3.52 -9.31 9.56
CA VAL A 197 2.05 -9.20 9.72
C VAL A 197 1.42 -8.71 8.42
N MET A 198 0.08 -8.74 8.27
CA MET A 198 -0.66 -8.20 7.13
C MET A 198 -0.70 -6.66 7.21
N GLY A 199 0.50 -6.07 7.32
CA GLY A 199 0.76 -4.65 7.18
C GLY A 199 0.69 -4.22 5.71
N THR A 200 1.00 -2.93 5.41
CA THR A 200 0.88 -2.42 4.04
C THR A 200 1.76 -3.20 3.07
N ALA A 201 3.01 -3.53 3.43
CA ALA A 201 3.93 -4.25 2.55
C ALA A 201 3.41 -5.63 2.13
N ASN A 202 2.94 -6.47 3.06
CA ASN A 202 2.34 -7.77 2.71
C ASN A 202 0.98 -7.61 2.03
N SER A 203 0.23 -6.57 2.38
CA SER A 203 -1.04 -6.27 1.71
C SER A 203 -0.85 -5.94 0.23
N VAL A 204 0.16 -5.10 -0.13
CA VAL A 204 0.42 -4.78 -1.55
C VAL A 204 1.03 -5.96 -2.31
N GLN A 205 1.82 -6.84 -1.65
CA GLN A 205 2.26 -8.09 -2.25
C GLN A 205 1.07 -9.02 -2.56
N SER A 206 0.14 -9.16 -1.59
CA SER A 206 -1.11 -9.91 -1.78
C SER A 206 -2.00 -9.32 -2.87
N MET A 207 -2.06 -7.98 -2.96
CA MET A 207 -2.74 -7.25 -4.03
C MET A 207 -2.14 -7.58 -5.41
N ALA A 208 -0.81 -7.58 -5.52
CA ALA A 208 -0.15 -7.89 -6.80
C ALA A 208 -0.45 -9.32 -7.26
N GLU A 209 -0.53 -10.29 -6.34
CA GLU A 209 -0.94 -11.66 -6.64
C GLU A 209 -2.42 -11.74 -7.02
N ALA A 210 -3.30 -11.06 -6.28
CA ALA A 210 -4.73 -11.06 -6.54
C ALA A 210 -5.11 -10.34 -7.84
N LEU A 211 -4.36 -9.31 -8.25
CA LEU A 211 -4.47 -8.66 -9.55
C LEU A 211 -3.94 -9.54 -10.70
N GLY A 212 -3.23 -10.63 -10.38
CA GLY A 212 -2.61 -11.48 -11.39
C GLY A 212 -1.26 -10.97 -11.91
N LEU A 213 -0.60 -10.02 -11.26
CA LEU A 213 0.68 -9.44 -11.70
C LEU A 213 1.92 -10.28 -11.30
N THR A 214 1.75 -11.36 -10.54
CA THR A 214 2.83 -12.26 -10.10
C THR A 214 2.55 -13.70 -10.53
N LEU A 215 3.54 -14.57 -10.40
CA LEU A 215 3.26 -16.00 -10.40
C LEU A 215 2.44 -16.41 -9.17
N PRO A 216 1.57 -17.43 -9.29
CA PRO A 216 0.74 -17.91 -8.20
C PRO A 216 1.57 -18.35 -6.97
N GLY A 217 1.18 -17.88 -5.78
CA GLY A 217 1.84 -18.18 -4.51
C GLY A 217 3.05 -17.31 -4.20
N CYS A 218 3.38 -16.34 -5.07
CA CYS A 218 4.52 -15.45 -4.88
C CYS A 218 4.40 -14.57 -3.63
N ALA A 219 3.22 -14.02 -3.32
CA ALA A 219 3.06 -12.98 -2.31
C ALA A 219 3.51 -13.41 -0.90
N SER A 220 3.16 -14.64 -0.49
CA SER A 220 3.29 -15.07 0.91
C SER A 220 4.61 -15.78 1.24
N ILE A 221 5.43 -16.19 0.26
CA ILE A 221 6.68 -16.90 0.53
C ILE A 221 7.61 -16.03 1.40
N PRO A 222 8.13 -16.54 2.53
CA PRO A 222 9.09 -15.78 3.33
C PRO A 222 10.37 -15.43 2.55
N ALA A 223 10.92 -14.24 2.84
CA ALA A 223 12.04 -13.66 2.10
C ALA A 223 13.31 -14.53 2.10
N VAL A 224 13.53 -15.27 3.18
CA VAL A 224 14.75 -16.08 3.40
C VAL A 224 14.59 -17.55 3.00
N TYR A 225 13.42 -17.97 2.54
CA TYR A 225 13.21 -19.36 2.10
C TYR A 225 13.78 -19.61 0.70
N ALA A 226 14.30 -20.82 0.47
CA ALA A 226 14.81 -21.23 -0.84
C ALA A 226 13.75 -21.09 -1.95
N GLN A 227 12.48 -21.31 -1.62
CA GLN A 227 11.34 -21.14 -2.51
C GLN A 227 11.23 -19.72 -3.08
N ARG A 228 11.72 -18.69 -2.37
CA ARG A 228 11.78 -17.32 -2.85
C ARG A 228 12.73 -17.18 -4.06
N ILE A 229 13.91 -17.82 -3.98
CA ILE A 229 14.87 -17.87 -5.09
C ILE A 229 14.30 -18.67 -6.27
N HIS A 230 13.66 -19.82 -6.00
CA HIS A 230 13.02 -20.63 -7.05
C HIS A 230 11.91 -19.83 -7.76
N MET A 231 11.11 -19.07 -7.02
CA MET A 231 10.06 -18.22 -7.57
C MET A 231 10.63 -17.10 -8.45
N ALA A 232 11.71 -16.46 -8.02
CA ALA A 232 12.40 -15.42 -8.79
C ALA A 232 12.94 -15.97 -10.12
N GLU A 233 13.57 -17.14 -10.10
CA GLU A 233 14.06 -17.79 -11.33
C GLU A 233 12.93 -18.24 -12.25
N ALA A 234 11.84 -18.79 -11.69
CA ALA A 234 10.64 -19.15 -12.45
C ALA A 234 10.01 -17.91 -13.11
N THR A 235 9.97 -16.77 -12.40
CA THR A 235 9.48 -15.49 -12.94
C THR A 235 10.35 -15.02 -14.12
N GLY A 236 11.68 -15.21 -14.03
CA GLY A 236 12.59 -14.93 -15.14
C GLY A 236 12.34 -15.79 -16.38
N ARG A 237 11.94 -17.06 -16.20
CA ARG A 237 11.49 -17.91 -17.34
C ARG A 237 10.13 -17.49 -17.87
N GLN A 238 9.23 -17.06 -17.00
CA GLN A 238 7.86 -16.72 -17.38
C GLN A 238 7.78 -15.45 -18.22
N ILE A 239 8.58 -14.43 -17.94
CA ILE A 239 8.54 -13.19 -18.73
C ILE A 239 8.81 -13.46 -20.22
N MET A 240 9.66 -14.45 -20.55
CA MET A 240 9.92 -14.82 -21.94
C MET A 240 8.68 -15.36 -22.63
N ARG A 241 7.83 -16.11 -21.92
CA ARG A 241 6.53 -16.58 -22.46
C ARG A 241 5.57 -15.44 -22.68
N LEU A 242 5.50 -14.49 -21.72
CA LEU A 242 4.64 -13.30 -21.86
C LEU A 242 5.04 -12.45 -23.06
N VAL A 243 6.34 -12.29 -23.31
CA VAL A 243 6.85 -11.57 -24.51
C VAL A 243 6.48 -12.31 -25.78
N GLN A 244 6.65 -13.65 -25.82
CA GLN A 244 6.32 -14.45 -27.00
C GLN A 244 4.82 -14.48 -27.32
N GLN A 245 3.97 -14.44 -26.29
CA GLN A 245 2.51 -14.45 -26.41
C GLN A 245 1.91 -13.04 -26.49
N ASP A 246 2.72 -12.01 -26.35
CA ASP A 246 2.32 -10.59 -26.26
C ASP A 246 1.25 -10.32 -25.15
N VAL A 247 1.34 -11.04 -24.02
CA VAL A 247 0.46 -10.82 -22.86
C VAL A 247 0.92 -9.56 -22.12
N ARG A 248 0.03 -8.57 -22.07
CA ARG A 248 0.32 -7.23 -21.56
C ARG A 248 -0.45 -6.91 -20.25
N PRO A 249 -0.01 -5.92 -19.48
CA PRO A 249 -0.77 -5.46 -18.30
C PRO A 249 -2.23 -5.12 -18.58
N SER A 250 -2.58 -4.61 -19.78
CA SER A 250 -3.97 -4.34 -20.17
C SER A 250 -4.86 -5.60 -20.26
N ASP A 251 -4.26 -6.77 -20.49
CA ASP A 251 -5.00 -8.04 -20.53
C ASP A 251 -5.28 -8.57 -19.12
N ILE A 252 -4.49 -8.13 -18.14
CA ILE A 252 -4.50 -8.55 -16.73
C ILE A 252 -5.29 -7.57 -15.86
N LEU A 253 -4.99 -6.27 -15.97
CA LEU A 253 -5.54 -5.19 -15.13
C LEU A 253 -6.95 -4.80 -15.58
N THR A 254 -7.86 -5.77 -15.59
CA THR A 254 -9.28 -5.57 -15.93
C THR A 254 -10.09 -5.16 -14.71
N ARG A 255 -11.30 -4.63 -14.94
CA ARG A 255 -12.24 -4.31 -13.86
C ARG A 255 -12.45 -5.50 -12.92
N ALA A 256 -12.63 -6.70 -13.46
CA ALA A 256 -12.82 -7.94 -12.69
C ALA A 256 -11.60 -8.27 -11.82
N ALA A 257 -10.38 -8.10 -12.34
CA ALA A 257 -9.16 -8.29 -11.57
C ALA A 257 -9.05 -7.32 -10.37
N PHE A 258 -9.44 -6.05 -10.56
CA PHE A 258 -9.51 -5.08 -9.45
C PHE A 258 -10.56 -5.47 -8.42
N GLU A 259 -11.75 -5.92 -8.82
CA GLU A 259 -12.77 -6.40 -7.89
C GLU A 259 -12.31 -7.63 -7.11
N ASN A 260 -11.61 -8.56 -7.76
CA ASN A 260 -10.98 -9.71 -7.10
C ASN A 260 -9.94 -9.26 -6.05
N ALA A 261 -9.08 -8.30 -6.38
CA ALA A 261 -8.08 -7.77 -5.45
C ALA A 261 -8.75 -7.08 -4.24
N ILE A 262 -9.83 -6.33 -4.44
CA ILE A 262 -10.60 -5.74 -3.34
C ILE A 262 -11.21 -6.84 -2.45
N ARG A 263 -11.76 -7.93 -3.03
CA ARG A 263 -12.28 -9.05 -2.23
C ARG A 263 -11.19 -9.69 -1.36
N VAL A 264 -10.00 -9.92 -1.91
CA VAL A 264 -8.86 -10.43 -1.13
C VAL A 264 -8.49 -9.46 -0.01
N GLN A 265 -8.48 -8.14 -0.28
CA GLN A 265 -8.26 -7.12 0.74
C GLN A 265 -9.29 -7.21 1.88
N MET A 266 -10.58 -7.33 1.54
CA MET A 266 -11.67 -7.42 2.51
C MET A 266 -11.60 -8.69 3.33
N ALA A 267 -11.28 -9.81 2.69
CA ALA A 267 -11.22 -11.13 3.31
C ALA A 267 -10.01 -11.34 4.23
N THR A 268 -8.95 -10.56 4.05
CA THR A 268 -7.72 -10.65 4.86
C THR A 268 -7.57 -9.52 5.88
N GLY A 269 -8.51 -8.57 5.95
CA GLY A 269 -8.36 -7.38 6.78
C GLY A 269 -7.07 -6.60 6.46
N ALA A 270 -6.68 -6.55 5.19
CA ALA A 270 -5.46 -5.92 4.72
C ALA A 270 -5.43 -4.41 4.98
N SER A 271 -4.32 -3.76 4.67
CA SER A 271 -4.10 -2.34 4.94
C SER A 271 -5.13 -1.43 4.24
N THR A 272 -5.59 -0.39 4.94
CA THR A 272 -6.41 0.69 4.37
C THR A 272 -5.69 1.42 3.24
N ASN A 273 -4.35 1.43 3.23
CA ASN A 273 -3.55 2.05 2.18
C ASN A 273 -3.82 1.46 0.78
N LEU A 274 -4.30 0.20 0.71
CA LEU A 274 -4.66 -0.42 -0.56
C LEU A 274 -5.78 0.32 -1.28
N VAL A 275 -6.69 0.98 -0.57
CA VAL A 275 -7.76 1.79 -1.18
C VAL A 275 -7.14 2.85 -2.08
N ILE A 276 -6.18 3.62 -1.55
CA ILE A 276 -5.45 4.64 -2.32
C ILE A 276 -4.66 4.01 -3.48
N HIS A 277 -3.98 2.89 -3.22
CA HIS A 277 -3.11 2.27 -4.21
C HIS A 277 -3.89 1.62 -5.35
N LEU A 278 -4.97 0.88 -5.07
CA LEU A 278 -5.80 0.25 -6.09
C LEU A 278 -6.47 1.30 -6.98
N ILE A 279 -6.97 2.41 -6.41
CA ILE A 279 -7.55 3.51 -7.19
C ILE A 279 -6.50 4.13 -8.12
N ALA A 280 -5.27 4.38 -7.61
CA ALA A 280 -4.20 4.95 -8.44
C ALA A 280 -3.82 4.03 -9.60
N ILE A 281 -3.66 2.72 -9.35
CA ILE A 281 -3.33 1.73 -10.39
C ILE A 281 -4.46 1.62 -11.41
N ALA A 282 -5.72 1.55 -10.93
CA ALA A 282 -6.91 1.43 -11.78
C ALA A 282 -7.05 2.64 -12.72
N ARG A 283 -6.87 3.86 -12.22
CA ARG A 283 -6.93 5.08 -13.05
C ARG A 283 -5.86 5.08 -14.13
N ARG A 284 -4.64 4.61 -13.82
CA ARG A 284 -3.58 4.46 -14.84
C ARG A 284 -3.87 3.35 -15.85
N ALA A 285 -4.56 2.30 -15.43
CA ALA A 285 -5.05 1.24 -16.32
C ALA A 285 -6.30 1.64 -17.12
N GLY A 286 -6.88 2.82 -16.88
CA GLY A 286 -8.12 3.28 -17.51
C GLY A 286 -9.39 2.59 -16.96
N VAL A 287 -9.31 2.03 -15.76
CA VAL A 287 -10.42 1.42 -15.04
C VAL A 287 -11.00 2.42 -14.03
N ASP A 288 -12.29 2.70 -14.14
CA ASP A 288 -13.00 3.57 -13.21
C ASP A 288 -13.31 2.80 -11.92
N LEU A 289 -12.53 3.06 -10.87
CA LEU A 289 -12.65 2.45 -9.55
C LEU A 289 -12.87 3.54 -8.50
N THR A 290 -13.92 3.39 -7.69
CA THR A 290 -14.37 4.39 -6.73
C THR A 290 -14.54 3.82 -5.32
N LEU A 291 -14.64 4.67 -4.30
CA LEU A 291 -14.94 4.24 -2.93
C LEU A 291 -16.26 3.47 -2.81
N ALA A 292 -17.24 3.73 -3.70
CA ALA A 292 -18.50 2.99 -3.71
C ALA A 292 -18.31 1.50 -4.06
N ASP A 293 -17.32 1.19 -4.90
CA ASP A 293 -16.97 -0.20 -5.20
C ASP A 293 -16.39 -0.92 -3.99
N PHE A 294 -15.51 -0.25 -3.24
CA PHE A 294 -14.97 -0.80 -1.99
C PHE A 294 -16.07 -1.06 -0.98
N GLN A 295 -17.04 -0.15 -0.83
CA GLN A 295 -18.18 -0.34 0.06
C GLN A 295 -19.02 -1.56 -0.36
N ARG A 296 -19.46 -1.60 -1.61
CA ARG A 296 -20.27 -2.70 -2.17
C ARG A 296 -19.58 -4.05 -2.00
N ILE A 297 -18.30 -4.13 -2.34
CA ILE A 297 -17.54 -5.37 -2.27
C ILE A 297 -17.27 -5.78 -0.81
N SER A 298 -17.01 -4.83 0.07
CA SER A 298 -16.84 -5.09 1.50
C SER A 298 -18.10 -5.69 2.14
N GLU A 299 -19.28 -5.20 1.77
CA GLU A 299 -20.56 -5.74 2.26
C GLU A 299 -20.81 -7.18 1.81
N ALA A 300 -20.31 -7.54 0.63
CA ALA A 300 -20.52 -8.84 0.00
C ALA A 300 -19.38 -9.85 0.21
N THR A 301 -18.31 -9.48 0.93
CA THR A 301 -17.14 -10.34 1.09
C THR A 301 -16.85 -10.56 2.57
N PRO A 302 -16.91 -11.79 3.10
CA PRO A 302 -16.62 -12.03 4.51
C PRO A 302 -15.13 -11.89 4.82
N PHE A 303 -14.80 -11.51 6.06
CA PHE A 303 -13.44 -11.55 6.60
C PHE A 303 -13.15 -12.98 7.10
N ILE A 304 -12.12 -13.63 6.53
CA ILE A 304 -11.86 -15.06 6.71
C ILE A 304 -10.43 -15.41 7.15
N ALA A 305 -9.47 -14.48 7.08
CA ALA A 305 -8.07 -14.78 7.40
C ALA A 305 -7.70 -14.27 8.79
N ASP A 306 -7.39 -15.19 9.71
CA ASP A 306 -6.92 -14.87 11.06
C ASP A 306 -5.44 -14.48 11.06
N VAL A 307 -5.13 -13.28 10.58
CA VAL A 307 -3.75 -12.78 10.47
C VAL A 307 -3.59 -11.42 11.15
N LYS A 308 -2.49 -11.26 11.92
CA LYS A 308 -2.16 -9.98 12.57
C LYS A 308 -2.10 -8.82 11.55
N PRO A 309 -2.55 -7.62 11.89
CA PRO A 309 -3.03 -7.13 13.20
C PRO A 309 -4.50 -7.40 13.49
N CYS A 310 -5.26 -7.97 12.56
CA CYS A 310 -6.70 -8.23 12.70
C CYS A 310 -7.00 -9.59 13.34
N GLY A 311 -6.02 -10.46 13.39
CA GLY A 311 -6.08 -11.81 13.91
C GLY A 311 -4.87 -12.14 14.80
N SER A 312 -4.59 -13.43 14.97
CA SER A 312 -3.64 -13.94 15.96
C SER A 312 -2.30 -14.40 15.36
N VAL A 313 -2.27 -14.84 14.08
CA VAL A 313 -1.09 -15.44 13.47
C VAL A 313 -0.30 -14.47 12.57
N THR A 314 0.91 -14.85 12.21
CA THR A 314 1.79 -14.10 11.30
C THR A 314 1.52 -14.45 9.84
N VAL A 315 2.11 -13.67 8.90
CA VAL A 315 2.04 -13.98 7.46
C VAL A 315 2.83 -15.26 7.11
N GLU A 316 3.85 -15.60 7.88
CA GLU A 316 4.56 -16.89 7.73
C GLU A 316 3.63 -18.06 8.02
N GLU A 317 2.85 -18.00 9.11
CA GLU A 317 1.86 -19.02 9.44
C GLU A 317 0.74 -19.08 8.39
N LEU A 318 0.29 -17.93 7.88
CA LEU A 318 -0.64 -17.86 6.75
C LEU A 318 -0.06 -18.54 5.49
N TYR A 319 1.25 -18.36 5.19
CA TYR A 319 1.91 -19.07 4.10
C TYR A 319 1.82 -20.60 4.29
N HIS A 320 2.08 -21.09 5.49
CA HIS A 320 1.97 -22.52 5.80
C HIS A 320 0.53 -23.05 5.70
N ALA A 321 -0.46 -22.21 5.99
CA ALA A 321 -1.88 -22.52 5.82
C ALA A 321 -2.33 -22.57 4.34
N GLY A 322 -1.47 -22.15 3.39
CA GLY A 322 -1.72 -22.15 1.95
C GLY A 322 -1.58 -20.79 1.27
N GLY A 323 -1.37 -19.73 2.06
CA GLY A 323 -1.10 -18.38 1.58
C GLY A 323 -2.28 -17.72 0.87
N ILE A 324 -2.01 -16.67 0.11
CA ILE A 324 -3.03 -15.91 -0.63
C ILE A 324 -3.75 -16.77 -1.66
N ARG A 325 -3.09 -17.77 -2.24
CA ARG A 325 -3.75 -18.72 -3.14
C ARG A 325 -4.89 -19.48 -2.46
N ALA A 326 -4.67 -19.94 -1.22
CA ALA A 326 -5.70 -20.64 -0.44
C ALA A 326 -6.84 -19.68 -0.02
N VAL A 327 -6.53 -18.42 0.30
CA VAL A 327 -7.55 -17.38 0.51
C VAL A 327 -8.39 -17.18 -0.76
N MET A 328 -7.75 -17.03 -1.93
CA MET A 328 -8.47 -16.89 -3.20
C MET A 328 -9.27 -18.17 -3.55
N LYS A 329 -8.74 -19.36 -3.24
CA LYS A 329 -9.48 -20.61 -3.43
C LYS A 329 -10.75 -20.67 -2.59
N THR A 330 -10.67 -20.23 -1.33
CA THR A 330 -11.86 -20.13 -0.45
C THR A 330 -12.86 -19.12 -1.00
N LEU A 331 -12.38 -17.98 -1.52
CA LEU A 331 -13.20 -16.94 -2.13
C LEU A 331 -13.71 -17.27 -3.55
N ALA A 332 -13.32 -18.39 -4.15
CA ALA A 332 -13.63 -18.72 -5.56
C ALA A 332 -15.10 -18.49 -5.97
N PRO A 333 -16.11 -18.81 -5.13
CA PRO A 333 -17.52 -18.52 -5.47
C PRO A 333 -17.86 -17.03 -5.62
N LEU A 334 -16.99 -16.13 -5.11
CA LEU A 334 -17.17 -14.68 -5.13
C LEU A 334 -16.25 -13.99 -6.16
N LEU A 335 -15.22 -14.70 -6.68
CA LEU A 335 -14.23 -14.15 -7.60
C LEU A 335 -14.64 -14.38 -9.07
N ASP A 336 -14.23 -13.45 -9.94
CA ASP A 336 -14.20 -13.75 -11.38
C ASP A 336 -12.97 -14.62 -11.65
N MET A 337 -13.22 -15.90 -11.89
CA MET A 337 -12.21 -16.93 -12.11
C MET A 337 -11.64 -16.93 -13.53
N SER A 338 -12.25 -16.17 -14.45
CA SER A 338 -11.84 -16.11 -15.87
C SER A 338 -10.73 -15.10 -16.15
N VAL A 339 -10.38 -14.25 -15.16
CA VAL A 339 -9.37 -13.21 -15.34
C VAL A 339 -8.01 -13.81 -15.70
N MET A 340 -7.35 -13.20 -16.71
CA MET A 340 -5.99 -13.55 -17.12
C MET A 340 -4.97 -13.09 -16.09
N THR A 341 -3.87 -13.81 -15.95
CA THR A 341 -2.78 -13.47 -15.04
C THR A 341 -1.41 -13.55 -15.74
N ALA A 342 -0.38 -13.01 -15.10
CA ALA A 342 1.01 -13.06 -15.57
C ALA A 342 1.61 -14.49 -15.60
N SER A 343 0.88 -15.52 -15.14
CA SER A 343 1.26 -16.91 -15.39
C SER A 343 0.98 -17.34 -16.85
N GLY A 344 0.23 -16.53 -17.62
CA GLY A 344 -0.30 -16.89 -18.93
C GLY A 344 -1.52 -17.81 -18.86
N GLN A 345 -2.09 -17.96 -17.68
CA GLN A 345 -3.27 -18.79 -17.38
C GLN A 345 -4.33 -17.93 -16.66
N THR A 346 -5.56 -18.43 -16.67
CA THR A 346 -6.66 -17.83 -15.90
C THR A 346 -6.48 -18.06 -14.40
N LEU A 347 -7.20 -17.28 -13.59
CA LEU A 347 -7.24 -17.49 -12.15
C LEU A 347 -7.77 -18.89 -11.80
N ALA A 348 -8.76 -19.41 -12.54
CA ALA A 348 -9.29 -20.74 -12.33
C ALA A 348 -8.20 -21.82 -12.44
N GLU A 349 -7.41 -21.79 -13.51
CA GLU A 349 -6.31 -22.73 -13.75
C GLU A 349 -5.22 -22.60 -12.68
N ASN A 350 -4.90 -21.37 -12.25
CA ASN A 350 -3.91 -21.12 -11.18
C ASN A 350 -4.34 -21.64 -9.81
N LEU A 351 -5.62 -21.78 -9.57
CA LEU A 351 -6.19 -22.29 -8.30
C LEU A 351 -6.62 -23.75 -8.36
N GLU A 352 -6.35 -24.45 -9.45
CA GLU A 352 -6.59 -25.90 -9.55
C GLU A 352 -5.67 -26.64 -8.55
N GLY A 353 -6.23 -27.59 -7.80
CA GLY A 353 -5.50 -28.38 -6.81
C GLY A 353 -5.00 -27.60 -5.58
N VAL A 354 -5.37 -26.31 -5.44
CA VAL A 354 -5.04 -25.54 -4.22
C VAL A 354 -5.95 -25.92 -3.07
N GLU A 355 -5.35 -26.19 -1.92
CA GLU A 355 -6.04 -26.59 -0.68
C GLU A 355 -5.73 -25.61 0.46
N VAL A 356 -6.71 -25.41 1.34
CA VAL A 356 -6.52 -24.79 2.65
C VAL A 356 -5.93 -25.84 3.58
N ARG A 357 -4.73 -25.60 4.10
CA ARG A 357 -4.02 -26.57 4.98
C ARG A 357 -4.36 -26.40 6.45
N ASP A 358 -4.76 -25.18 6.84
CA ASP A 358 -5.23 -24.91 8.19
C ASP A 358 -6.50 -24.05 8.18
N PRO A 359 -7.68 -24.64 8.42
CA PRO A 359 -8.94 -23.92 8.41
C PRO A 359 -9.16 -23.03 9.66
N ARG A 360 -8.26 -23.07 10.65
CA ARG A 360 -8.27 -22.15 11.78
C ARG A 360 -7.66 -20.79 11.42
N ILE A 361 -6.79 -20.79 10.38
CA ILE A 361 -6.15 -19.57 9.87
C ILE A 361 -6.92 -19.00 8.67
N ILE A 362 -7.39 -19.88 7.78
CA ILE A 362 -8.20 -19.48 6.61
C ILE A 362 -9.57 -20.14 6.79
N HIS A 363 -10.50 -19.39 7.35
CA HIS A 363 -11.84 -19.85 7.66
C HIS A 363 -12.66 -20.13 6.40
N PRO A 364 -13.56 -21.16 6.41
CA PRO A 364 -14.46 -21.39 5.29
C PRO A 364 -15.53 -20.30 5.20
N LEU A 365 -16.10 -20.10 4.01
CA LEU A 365 -17.19 -19.12 3.80
C LEU A 365 -18.44 -19.42 4.65
N SER A 366 -18.65 -20.68 5.07
CA SER A 366 -19.75 -21.07 5.92
C SER A 366 -19.56 -20.71 7.40
N ASP A 367 -18.32 -20.40 7.82
CA ASP A 367 -17.98 -20.02 9.19
C ASP A 367 -16.87 -18.95 9.18
N PRO A 368 -17.16 -17.74 8.67
CA PRO A 368 -16.19 -16.65 8.58
C PRO A 368 -15.95 -16.01 9.94
N ILE A 369 -14.82 -15.34 10.12
CA ILE A 369 -14.51 -14.54 11.32
C ILE A 369 -15.52 -13.37 11.45
N GLN A 370 -15.86 -12.73 10.34
CA GLN A 370 -16.93 -11.73 10.26
C GLN A 370 -17.69 -11.92 8.94
N SER A 371 -19.00 -11.72 8.97
CA SER A 371 -19.87 -11.89 7.79
C SER A 371 -19.66 -10.85 6.69
N SER A 372 -18.86 -9.82 6.94
CA SER A 372 -18.53 -8.74 6.02
C SER A 372 -17.05 -8.40 6.09
N GLY A 373 -16.56 -7.63 5.14
CA GLY A 373 -15.13 -7.32 4.98
C GLY A 373 -14.51 -6.53 6.12
N GLY A 374 -13.19 -6.67 6.26
CA GLY A 374 -12.40 -6.02 7.31
C GLY A 374 -12.25 -4.51 7.19
N LEU A 375 -12.81 -3.88 6.17
CA LEU A 375 -12.82 -2.42 5.95
C LEU A 375 -14.24 -1.94 5.67
N ARG A 376 -14.50 -0.66 6.02
CA ARG A 376 -15.72 0.07 5.69
C ARG A 376 -15.40 1.44 5.14
N ILE A 377 -16.20 1.89 4.18
CA ILE A 377 -16.23 3.29 3.75
C ILE A 377 -17.32 3.99 4.56
N VAL A 378 -17.01 5.16 5.09
CA VAL A 378 -17.96 6.01 5.82
C VAL A 378 -18.06 7.37 5.12
N ARG A 379 -19.27 7.95 5.12
CA ARG A 379 -19.58 9.26 4.55
C ARG A 379 -20.50 10.05 5.48
N GLY A 380 -20.50 11.35 5.34
CA GLY A 380 -21.39 12.21 6.13
C GLY A 380 -20.91 13.64 6.13
N THR A 381 -21.45 14.45 7.02
CA THR A 381 -21.13 15.89 7.10
C THR A 381 -19.66 16.16 7.43
N LEU A 382 -18.96 15.19 8.09
CA LEU A 382 -17.53 15.32 8.38
C LEU A 382 -16.64 14.77 7.25
N ALA A 383 -17.13 13.85 6.44
CA ALA A 383 -16.40 13.24 5.33
C ALA A 383 -17.30 13.14 4.07
N PRO A 384 -17.65 14.25 3.42
CA PRO A 384 -18.57 14.24 2.27
C PRO A 384 -18.03 13.41 1.09
N ASP A 385 -16.71 13.42 0.83
CA ASP A 385 -16.09 12.61 -0.22
C ASP A 385 -15.69 11.21 0.25
N GLY A 386 -15.83 10.95 1.55
CA GLY A 386 -15.62 9.65 2.17
C GLY A 386 -14.39 9.56 3.06
N ALA A 387 -14.38 8.48 3.82
CA ALA A 387 -13.28 8.07 4.69
C ALA A 387 -13.28 6.55 4.83
N VAL A 388 -12.23 5.97 5.43
CA VAL A 388 -12.04 4.52 5.55
C VAL A 388 -11.86 4.12 7.01
N VAL A 389 -12.54 3.06 7.44
CA VAL A 389 -12.36 2.45 8.78
C VAL A 389 -11.92 1.01 8.62
N LYS A 390 -10.88 0.59 9.35
CA LYS A 390 -10.43 -0.81 9.42
C LYS A 390 -11.22 -1.53 10.52
N THR A 391 -12.40 -2.02 10.20
CA THR A 391 -13.33 -2.62 11.17
C THR A 391 -12.81 -3.90 11.80
N ALA A 392 -12.02 -4.70 11.05
CA ALA A 392 -11.42 -5.93 11.59
C ALA A 392 -10.33 -5.68 12.65
N ALA A 393 -9.78 -4.45 12.74
CA ALA A 393 -8.76 -4.09 13.72
C ALA A 393 -9.28 -3.11 14.79
N ALA A 394 -10.55 -2.74 14.74
CA ALA A 394 -11.20 -1.79 15.63
C ALA A 394 -11.88 -2.51 16.80
N SER A 395 -12.04 -1.80 17.91
CA SER A 395 -12.84 -2.29 19.05
C SER A 395 -14.32 -2.31 18.66
N PRO A 396 -15.02 -3.45 18.73
CA PRO A 396 -16.40 -3.57 18.24
C PRO A 396 -17.38 -2.56 18.83
N HIS A 397 -17.24 -2.23 20.12
CA HIS A 397 -18.10 -1.29 20.82
C HIS A 397 -17.91 0.16 20.37
N LEU A 398 -16.75 0.49 19.74
CA LEU A 398 -16.46 1.83 19.22
C LEU A 398 -16.86 2.00 17.74
N LEU A 399 -17.26 0.93 17.06
CA LEU A 399 -17.74 1.02 15.67
C LEU A 399 -19.07 1.78 15.52
N ARG A 400 -19.78 1.96 16.64
CA ARG A 400 -20.92 2.88 16.77
C ARG A 400 -20.70 3.73 18.01
N HIS A 401 -20.30 4.98 17.80
CA HIS A 401 -19.88 5.86 18.87
C HIS A 401 -20.25 7.31 18.58
N THR A 402 -20.65 8.04 19.61
CA THR A 402 -20.88 9.49 19.54
C THR A 402 -20.22 10.13 20.76
N GLY A 403 -19.33 11.08 20.51
CA GLY A 403 -18.58 11.73 21.58
C GLY A 403 -18.10 13.13 21.22
N PRO A 404 -17.69 13.93 22.20
CA PRO A 404 -17.12 15.25 21.96
C PRO A 404 -15.74 15.15 21.33
N ALA A 405 -15.44 16.02 20.38
CA ALA A 405 -14.14 16.14 19.77
C ALA A 405 -13.09 16.64 20.75
N ALA A 406 -11.92 16.04 20.72
CA ALA A 406 -10.70 16.54 21.36
C ALA A 406 -9.62 16.69 20.28
N ILE A 407 -9.26 17.92 19.97
CA ILE A 407 -8.34 18.21 18.87
C ILE A 407 -6.91 18.16 19.40
N ILE A 408 -6.09 17.29 18.79
CA ILE A 408 -4.66 17.33 19.03
C ILE A 408 -4.07 18.58 18.39
N ARG A 409 -3.15 19.25 19.08
CA ARG A 409 -2.42 20.39 18.51
C ARG A 409 -1.88 20.03 17.13
N ASP A 410 -1.79 21.03 16.26
CA ASP A 410 -1.28 20.80 14.91
C ASP A 410 0.13 20.17 14.98
N ALA A 411 0.22 18.92 14.56
CA ALA A 411 1.48 18.15 14.54
C ALA A 411 2.47 18.65 13.47
N ARG A 412 2.14 19.74 12.74
CA ARG A 412 3.07 20.36 11.79
C ARG A 412 4.07 21.24 12.54
N THR A 413 5.31 21.15 12.12
CA THR A 413 6.36 22.11 12.50
C THR A 413 6.04 23.49 11.93
N ALA A 414 6.67 24.55 12.45
CA ALA A 414 6.44 25.92 12.00
C ALA A 414 6.70 26.13 10.49
N ASP A 415 7.46 25.25 9.86
CA ASP A 415 7.71 25.20 8.42
C ASP A 415 6.74 24.29 7.65
N GLY A 416 5.64 23.85 8.28
CA GLY A 416 4.55 23.08 7.67
C GLY A 416 4.82 21.59 7.46
N ARG A 417 5.95 21.06 7.96
CA ARG A 417 6.26 19.62 7.88
C ARG A 417 5.46 18.84 8.93
N ALA A 418 5.11 17.59 8.61
CA ALA A 418 4.56 16.69 9.62
C ALA A 418 5.61 16.41 10.69
N GLY A 419 5.37 16.91 11.91
CA GLY A 419 6.16 16.60 13.09
C GLY A 419 5.65 15.34 13.81
N SER A 420 6.40 14.87 14.80
CA SER A 420 5.90 13.92 15.78
C SER A 420 5.36 14.70 16.99
N VAL A 421 4.20 14.30 17.49
CA VAL A 421 3.69 14.78 18.79
C VAL A 421 4.27 13.86 19.86
N SER A 422 4.99 14.42 20.82
CA SER A 422 5.55 13.67 21.94
C SER A 422 4.45 13.19 22.90
N GLN A 423 4.74 12.19 23.73
CA GLN A 423 3.79 11.74 24.74
C GLN A 423 3.46 12.83 25.77
N GLU A 424 4.42 13.68 26.10
CA GLU A 424 4.23 14.81 27.01
C GLU A 424 3.24 15.82 26.43
N GLU A 425 3.34 16.11 25.14
CA GLU A 425 2.39 16.99 24.44
C GLU A 425 0.99 16.38 24.38
N ILE A 426 0.88 15.07 24.11
CA ILE A 426 -0.41 14.34 24.15
C ILE A 426 -1.01 14.42 25.55
N ASP A 427 -0.22 14.17 26.59
CA ASP A 427 -0.67 14.20 27.97
C ASP A 427 -1.05 15.63 28.41
N GLN A 428 -0.40 16.64 27.87
CA GLN A 428 -0.73 18.03 28.13
C GLN A 428 -2.01 18.48 27.42
N ASP A 429 -2.18 18.14 26.14
CA ASP A 429 -3.36 18.51 25.34
C ASP A 429 -4.62 17.79 25.84
N PHE A 430 -4.48 16.55 26.29
CA PHE A 430 -5.59 15.67 26.63
C PHE A 430 -5.72 15.39 28.12
N ARG A 431 -5.35 16.34 28.97
CA ARG A 431 -5.39 16.20 30.43
C ARG A 431 -6.76 15.84 31.00
N GLU A 432 -7.82 16.37 30.39
CA GLU A 432 -9.20 16.29 30.89
C GLU A 432 -10.10 15.41 30.05
N ILE A 433 -9.58 14.80 28.97
CA ILE A 433 -10.43 13.94 28.13
C ILE A 433 -10.69 12.59 28.82
N THR A 434 -11.82 12.00 28.48
CA THR A 434 -12.25 10.66 28.88
C THR A 434 -12.21 9.71 27.69
N ALA A 435 -12.43 8.42 27.91
CA ALA A 435 -12.50 7.41 26.85
C ALA A 435 -13.66 7.65 25.86
N ASP A 436 -14.64 8.48 26.21
CA ASP A 436 -15.78 8.80 25.34
C ASP A 436 -15.48 9.90 24.31
N HIS A 437 -14.35 10.58 24.43
CA HIS A 437 -13.96 11.61 23.45
C HIS A 437 -13.53 11.00 22.12
N VAL A 438 -13.74 11.76 21.05
CA VAL A 438 -13.23 11.47 19.69
C VAL A 438 -11.98 12.31 19.46
N ILE A 439 -10.82 11.67 19.35
CA ILE A 439 -9.58 12.37 19.07
C ILE A 439 -9.54 12.78 17.59
N VAL A 440 -9.32 14.07 17.33
CA VAL A 440 -9.25 14.63 15.98
C VAL A 440 -7.84 15.12 15.69
N SER A 441 -7.27 14.66 14.56
CA SER A 441 -6.05 15.24 13.98
C SER A 441 -6.32 15.65 12.54
N ARG A 442 -5.72 16.75 12.11
CA ARG A 442 -6.01 17.37 10.83
C ARG A 442 -4.77 17.98 10.20
N TYR A 443 -4.86 18.35 8.92
CA TYR A 443 -3.77 18.87 8.11
C TYR A 443 -2.63 17.86 7.89
N LEU A 444 -2.96 16.57 7.89
CA LEU A 444 -2.05 15.46 7.63
C LEU A 444 -2.40 14.70 6.34
N GLY A 445 -3.32 15.24 5.54
CA GLY A 445 -3.70 14.70 4.24
C GLY A 445 -2.65 14.90 3.16
N PRO A 446 -2.95 14.57 1.89
CA PRO A 446 -2.01 14.64 0.77
C PRO A 446 -1.31 15.97 0.60
N ILE A 447 -2.01 17.09 0.83
CA ILE A 447 -1.50 18.46 0.71
C ILE A 447 -1.05 19.00 2.08
N GLY A 448 -1.82 18.77 3.12
CA GLY A 448 -1.57 19.29 4.46
C GLY A 448 -0.24 18.81 5.03
N ALA A 449 0.08 17.53 4.85
CA ALA A 449 1.39 16.96 5.13
C ALA A 449 1.83 16.13 3.91
N PRO A 450 2.70 16.66 3.04
CA PRO A 450 3.07 16.03 1.79
C PRO A 450 3.48 14.58 1.95
N GLY A 451 2.79 13.70 1.21
CA GLY A 451 2.95 12.26 1.35
C GLY A 451 1.97 11.59 2.32
N MET A 452 1.06 12.35 2.97
CA MET A 452 -0.02 11.79 3.78
C MET A 452 0.50 10.76 4.81
N PRO A 453 1.21 11.17 5.88
CA PRO A 453 1.95 10.27 6.77
C PRO A 453 1.06 9.24 7.48
N GLU A 454 1.66 8.16 7.96
CA GLU A 454 0.98 7.10 8.71
C GLU A 454 0.86 7.45 10.21
N ARG A 455 0.19 8.56 10.52
CA ARG A 455 0.03 9.11 11.88
C ARG A 455 -1.33 8.81 12.52
N GLY A 456 -2.22 8.06 11.83
CA GLY A 456 -3.58 7.77 12.29
C GLY A 456 -3.68 7.18 13.71
N PRO A 457 -2.83 6.19 14.11
CA PRO A 457 -2.88 5.64 15.47
C PRO A 457 -2.13 6.48 16.49
N MET A 458 -2.38 7.79 16.54
CA MET A 458 -1.83 8.69 17.55
C MET A 458 -1.92 8.10 18.95
N GLY A 459 -0.92 8.38 19.79
CA GLY A 459 -0.86 7.90 21.16
C GLY A 459 -2.09 8.26 21.99
N LEU A 460 -2.45 7.39 22.90
CA LEU A 460 -3.46 7.69 23.93
C LEU A 460 -2.79 8.40 25.11
N PRO A 461 -3.53 9.26 25.85
CA PRO A 461 -3.00 9.91 27.05
C PRO A 461 -2.60 8.87 28.10
N THR A 462 -1.49 9.12 28.78
CA THR A 462 -0.92 8.20 29.79
C THR A 462 -1.90 7.91 30.92
N HIS A 463 -2.71 8.88 31.34
CA HIS A 463 -3.71 8.64 32.39
C HIS A 463 -4.78 7.64 31.97
N LEU A 464 -5.23 7.65 30.71
CA LEU A 464 -6.18 6.67 30.19
C LEU A 464 -5.53 5.29 29.99
N LEU A 465 -4.27 5.24 29.51
CA LEU A 465 -3.50 4.00 29.41
C LEU A 465 -3.38 3.29 30.78
N ARG A 466 -3.11 4.06 31.86
CA ARG A 466 -3.06 3.55 33.24
C ARG A 466 -4.42 3.04 33.77
N GLN A 467 -5.51 3.61 33.26
CA GLN A 467 -6.87 3.12 33.55
C GLN A 467 -7.26 1.86 32.73
N GLY A 468 -6.36 1.36 31.88
CA GLY A 468 -6.61 0.20 31.03
C GLY A 468 -7.28 0.50 29.69
N VAL A 469 -7.49 1.77 29.32
CA VAL A 469 -7.99 2.16 28.00
C VAL A 469 -6.92 1.79 26.95
N ARG A 470 -7.31 1.07 25.92
CA ARG A 470 -6.42 0.62 24.85
C ARG A 470 -6.87 1.09 23.45
N ASP A 471 -8.08 1.65 23.35
CA ASP A 471 -8.63 2.17 22.11
C ASP A 471 -9.59 3.33 22.38
N MET A 472 -9.66 4.25 21.43
CA MET A 472 -10.60 5.37 21.34
C MET A 472 -10.91 5.65 19.88
N VAL A 473 -12.05 6.27 19.59
CA VAL A 473 -12.31 6.74 18.22
C VAL A 473 -11.36 7.87 17.88
N ARG A 474 -10.69 7.75 16.74
CA ARG A 474 -9.81 8.76 16.16
C ARG A 474 -10.29 9.08 14.75
N VAL A 475 -10.30 10.36 14.39
CA VAL A 475 -10.70 10.84 13.06
C VAL A 475 -9.59 11.70 12.47
N VAL A 476 -9.08 11.30 11.30
CA VAL A 476 -7.89 11.91 10.70
C VAL A 476 -7.96 11.94 9.18
N ASP A 477 -7.33 12.93 8.55
CA ASP A 477 -7.16 13.00 7.10
C ASP A 477 -5.89 12.29 6.58
N CYS A 478 -5.09 11.72 7.47
CA CYS A 478 -3.89 10.95 7.14
C CYS A 478 -4.15 9.44 6.98
N ARG A 479 -3.06 8.68 6.82
CA ARG A 479 -3.05 7.22 6.76
C ARG A 479 -2.71 6.60 8.12
N MET A 480 -2.88 5.30 8.19
CA MET A 480 -2.42 4.45 9.28
C MET A 480 -1.52 3.35 8.69
N SER A 481 -0.48 2.97 9.41
CA SER A 481 0.26 1.76 9.06
C SER A 481 -0.69 0.55 9.03
N GLY A 482 -0.58 -0.28 8.02
CA GLY A 482 -1.36 -1.51 7.94
C GLY A 482 -1.11 -2.47 9.08
N THR A 483 0.01 -2.29 9.81
CA THR A 483 0.40 -3.07 10.99
C THR A 483 -0.27 -2.62 12.28
N SER A 484 -0.89 -1.44 12.30
CA SER A 484 -1.55 -0.86 13.47
C SER A 484 -2.99 -1.35 13.62
N TYR A 485 -3.49 -1.26 14.84
CA TYR A 485 -4.86 -1.59 15.22
C TYR A 485 -5.50 -0.45 16.03
N GLY A 486 -6.82 -0.51 16.21
CA GLY A 486 -7.64 0.47 16.90
C GLY A 486 -8.67 1.13 15.98
N THR A 487 -9.63 1.81 16.61
CA THR A 487 -10.75 2.46 15.93
C THR A 487 -10.33 3.81 15.36
N VAL A 488 -9.86 3.79 14.11
CA VAL A 488 -9.39 4.99 13.42
C VAL A 488 -10.14 5.17 12.11
N VAL A 489 -10.77 6.34 11.94
CA VAL A 489 -11.33 6.81 10.68
C VAL A 489 -10.23 7.57 9.94
N LEU A 490 -9.87 7.10 8.77
CA LEU A 490 -8.70 7.49 7.99
C LEU A 490 -9.10 8.10 6.67
N HIS A 491 -8.18 8.83 6.04
CA HIS A 491 -8.38 9.37 4.70
C HIS A 491 -9.61 10.28 4.59
N VAL A 492 -9.97 10.98 5.66
CA VAL A 492 -11.12 11.88 5.64
C VAL A 492 -10.97 12.88 4.51
N ALA A 493 -11.95 12.90 3.62
CA ALA A 493 -11.93 13.74 2.43
C ALA A 493 -13.24 14.53 2.27
N PRO A 494 -13.12 15.80 1.78
CA PRO A 494 -11.88 16.52 1.47
C PRO A 494 -10.99 16.71 2.70
N GLU A 495 -9.65 16.67 2.53
CA GLU A 495 -8.73 16.89 3.65
C GLU A 495 -8.85 18.32 4.23
N ALA A 496 -8.39 18.50 5.46
CA ALA A 496 -8.46 19.81 6.13
C ALA A 496 -7.70 20.93 5.39
N ALA A 497 -6.59 20.60 4.72
CA ALA A 497 -5.74 21.60 4.05
C ALA A 497 -6.38 22.22 2.80
N VAL A 498 -7.43 21.61 2.25
CA VAL A 498 -8.20 22.16 1.11
C VAL A 498 -9.56 22.68 1.53
N GLY A 499 -9.83 22.84 2.84
CA GLY A 499 -11.09 23.36 3.37
C GLY A 499 -12.16 22.28 3.53
N GLY A 500 -11.80 21.02 3.72
CA GLY A 500 -12.76 20.00 4.16
C GLY A 500 -13.33 20.28 5.55
N PRO A 501 -14.51 19.73 5.91
CA PRO A 501 -15.17 20.01 7.19
C PRO A 501 -14.31 19.73 8.41
N LEU A 502 -13.36 18.78 8.31
CA LEU A 502 -12.39 18.49 9.37
C LEU A 502 -11.56 19.71 9.78
N ALA A 503 -11.30 20.66 8.87
CA ALA A 503 -10.55 21.88 9.14
C ALA A 503 -11.18 22.77 10.21
N VAL A 504 -12.50 22.71 10.37
CA VAL A 504 -13.27 23.63 11.20
C VAL A 504 -13.94 22.99 12.41
N VAL A 505 -13.61 21.73 12.70
CA VAL A 505 -13.98 21.06 13.96
C VAL A 505 -13.37 21.83 15.14
N GLN A 506 -14.13 22.00 16.21
CA GLN A 506 -13.70 22.63 17.45
C GLN A 506 -13.78 21.65 18.63
N ASP A 507 -12.99 21.87 19.67
CA ASP A 507 -13.08 21.06 20.89
C ASP A 507 -14.50 21.11 21.46
N GLY A 508 -15.01 19.92 21.81
CA GLY A 508 -16.38 19.75 22.31
C GLY A 508 -17.46 19.59 21.24
N ASP A 509 -17.16 19.80 19.94
CA ASP A 509 -18.11 19.48 18.87
C ASP A 509 -18.44 17.98 18.89
N MET A 510 -19.71 17.64 18.78
CA MET A 510 -20.11 16.23 18.80
C MET A 510 -19.86 15.57 17.44
N ILE A 511 -19.12 14.45 17.46
CA ILE A 511 -18.86 13.61 16.28
C ILE A 511 -19.55 12.27 16.45
N SER A 512 -20.25 11.82 15.43
CA SER A 512 -20.94 10.52 15.40
C SER A 512 -20.34 9.62 14.33
N LEU A 513 -19.87 8.45 14.73
CA LEU A 513 -19.44 7.34 13.87
C LEU A 513 -20.48 6.23 13.96
N ASP A 514 -21.00 5.78 12.83
CA ASP A 514 -21.67 4.48 12.68
C ASP A 514 -21.04 3.75 11.48
N ALA A 515 -19.99 2.98 11.76
CA ALA A 515 -19.22 2.28 10.72
C ALA A 515 -20.08 1.21 10.03
N GLN A 516 -21.08 0.64 10.70
CA GLN A 516 -21.96 -0.35 10.13
C GLN A 516 -22.94 0.29 9.12
N ALA A 517 -23.47 1.46 9.46
CA ALA A 517 -24.32 2.23 8.57
C ALA A 517 -23.53 3.05 7.51
N GLY A 518 -22.20 3.04 7.56
CA GLY A 518 -21.34 3.80 6.67
C GLY A 518 -21.41 5.31 6.89
N LYS A 519 -21.60 5.77 8.13
CA LYS A 519 -21.80 7.19 8.47
C LYS A 519 -20.71 7.76 9.36
N LEU A 520 -20.34 9.03 9.04
CA LEU A 520 -19.45 9.86 9.86
C LEU A 520 -19.97 11.31 9.82
N ASP A 521 -20.54 11.77 10.92
CA ASP A 521 -21.19 13.07 10.96
C ASP A 521 -20.57 13.98 12.05
N LEU A 522 -20.41 15.24 11.71
CA LEU A 522 -20.21 16.35 12.63
C LEU A 522 -21.59 16.90 13.02
N LEU A 523 -21.98 16.73 14.28
CA LEU A 523 -23.31 17.11 14.78
C LEU A 523 -23.34 18.61 15.15
N VAL A 524 -22.97 19.45 14.19
CA VAL A 524 -23.03 20.90 14.26
C VAL A 524 -23.96 21.39 13.16
N ASP A 525 -24.72 22.46 13.40
CA ASP A 525 -25.62 23.03 12.40
C ASP A 525 -24.85 23.36 11.10
N GLU A 526 -25.40 23.01 9.96
CA GLU A 526 -24.74 23.19 8.67
C GLU A 526 -24.39 24.66 8.39
N ARG A 527 -25.23 25.61 8.81
CA ARG A 527 -24.94 27.06 8.67
C ARG A 527 -23.72 27.46 9.48
N GLU A 528 -23.55 26.87 10.66
CA GLU A 528 -22.38 27.10 11.50
C GLU A 528 -21.12 26.50 10.86
N ILE A 529 -21.18 25.30 10.31
CA ILE A 529 -20.06 24.71 9.55
C ILE A 529 -19.68 25.63 8.38
N GLN A 530 -20.66 26.09 7.60
CA GLN A 530 -20.41 27.00 6.48
C GLN A 530 -19.83 28.35 6.94
N ARG A 531 -20.32 28.88 8.06
CA ARG A 531 -19.77 30.11 8.66
C ARG A 531 -18.29 29.95 9.07
N ARG A 532 -17.96 28.80 9.67
CA ARG A 532 -16.56 28.48 10.06
C ARG A 532 -15.68 28.30 8.84
N LEU A 533 -16.15 27.60 7.80
CA LEU A 533 -15.44 27.42 6.53
C LEU A 533 -15.21 28.74 5.79
N ALA A 534 -16.17 29.67 5.82
CA ALA A 534 -16.02 31.00 5.21
C ALA A 534 -14.95 31.86 5.90
N ALA A 535 -14.66 31.59 7.17
CA ALA A 535 -13.62 32.27 7.95
C ALA A 535 -12.26 31.52 7.91
N TRP A 536 -12.24 30.30 7.37
CA TRP A 536 -11.04 29.49 7.31
C TRP A 536 -10.09 30.00 6.23
N THR A 537 -8.79 29.86 6.48
CA THR A 537 -7.74 30.18 5.51
C THR A 537 -6.82 28.98 5.31
N PRO A 538 -6.42 28.67 4.06
CA PRO A 538 -5.54 27.56 3.80
C PRO A 538 -4.18 27.76 4.49
N PRO A 539 -3.59 26.66 4.99
CA PRO A 539 -2.23 26.72 5.54
C PRO A 539 -1.22 27.06 4.43
N LEU A 540 -0.12 27.71 4.84
CA LEU A 540 0.97 27.99 3.90
C LEU A 540 1.59 26.67 3.39
N PRO A 541 1.99 26.61 2.09
CA PRO A 541 2.64 25.43 1.55
C PRO A 541 3.96 25.11 2.28
N ALA A 542 4.15 23.86 2.67
CA ALA A 542 5.34 23.37 3.36
C ALA A 542 6.61 23.45 2.51
N TYR A 543 6.48 23.35 1.19
CA TYR A 543 7.59 23.34 0.23
C TYR A 543 7.28 24.22 -0.97
N ARG A 544 8.30 24.97 -1.44
CA ARG A 544 8.16 25.94 -2.53
C ARG A 544 9.02 25.61 -3.75
N VAL A 545 9.88 24.58 -3.66
CA VAL A 545 10.81 24.19 -4.72
C VAL A 545 11.00 22.68 -4.74
N GLY A 546 11.42 22.17 -5.90
CA GLY A 546 11.77 20.77 -6.09
C GLY A 546 10.57 19.83 -6.17
N TYR A 547 10.83 18.54 -6.05
CA TYR A 547 9.81 17.49 -6.22
C TYR A 547 8.65 17.60 -5.22
N ARG A 548 8.93 18.06 -4.00
CA ARG A 548 7.88 18.23 -2.96
C ARG A 548 6.92 19.37 -3.29
N SER A 549 7.39 20.43 -3.97
CA SER A 549 6.51 21.48 -4.51
C SER A 549 5.64 20.93 -5.64
N LEU A 550 6.24 20.16 -6.56
CA LEU A 550 5.48 19.49 -7.61
C LEU A 550 4.38 18.58 -7.05
N TRP A 551 4.67 17.86 -5.96
CA TRP A 551 3.67 17.06 -5.27
C TRP A 551 2.49 17.91 -4.80
N LEU A 552 2.75 19.00 -4.09
CA LEU A 552 1.71 19.89 -3.56
C LEU A 552 0.82 20.48 -4.66
N ASP A 553 1.42 20.81 -5.80
CA ASP A 553 0.72 21.42 -6.93
C ASP A 553 -0.11 20.42 -7.73
N GLN A 554 0.20 19.13 -7.66
CA GLN A 554 -0.30 18.14 -8.61
C GLN A 554 -1.04 16.96 -7.98
N VAL A 555 -0.91 16.73 -6.67
CA VAL A 555 -1.49 15.54 -6.04
C VAL A 555 -3.02 15.64 -5.98
N THR A 556 -3.68 14.54 -6.34
CA THR A 556 -5.12 14.37 -6.15
C THR A 556 -5.45 13.97 -4.71
N GLN A 557 -6.72 14.09 -4.31
CA GLN A 557 -7.18 13.71 -2.98
C GLN A 557 -7.19 12.18 -2.79
N ALA A 558 -7.29 11.72 -1.54
CA ALA A 558 -7.25 10.29 -1.20
C ALA A 558 -8.31 9.44 -1.92
N PRO A 559 -9.58 9.86 -2.10
CA PRO A 559 -10.56 9.13 -2.88
C PRO A 559 -10.21 8.99 -4.37
N GLU A 560 -9.24 9.74 -4.85
CA GLU A 560 -8.74 9.72 -6.22
C GLU A 560 -7.38 9.01 -6.35
N GLY A 561 -6.83 8.45 -5.25
CA GLY A 561 -5.63 7.64 -5.24
C GLY A 561 -4.32 8.39 -4.99
N CYS A 562 -4.32 9.68 -4.71
CA CYS A 562 -3.11 10.50 -4.49
C CYS A 562 -2.09 10.38 -5.64
N ASP A 563 -2.53 10.28 -6.89
CA ASP A 563 -1.66 10.38 -8.06
C ASP A 563 -1.60 11.85 -8.55
N PHE A 564 -0.83 12.13 -9.57
CA PHE A 564 -0.75 13.48 -10.14
C PHE A 564 -1.85 13.71 -11.18
N HIS A 565 -2.46 14.89 -11.16
CA HIS A 565 -3.50 15.28 -12.12
C HIS A 565 -3.07 15.05 -13.57
N PHE A 566 -1.86 15.43 -13.95
CA PHE A 566 -1.37 15.28 -15.33
C PHE A 566 -1.18 13.82 -15.77
N ASN A 567 -1.17 12.86 -14.83
CA ASN A 567 -1.09 11.43 -15.14
C ASN A 567 -2.46 10.77 -15.35
N VAL A 568 -3.51 11.33 -14.73
CA VAL A 568 -4.83 10.69 -14.63
C VAL A 568 -5.98 11.53 -15.16
N ASP A 569 -5.77 12.81 -15.44
CA ASP A 569 -6.74 13.72 -16.06
C ASP A 569 -6.25 14.17 -17.44
N PRO A 570 -6.78 13.62 -18.55
CA PRO A 570 -6.38 14.00 -19.91
C PRO A 570 -6.62 15.48 -20.22
N GLU A 571 -7.62 16.08 -19.59
CA GLU A 571 -8.00 17.49 -19.80
C GLU A 571 -7.26 18.45 -18.87
N TRP A 572 -6.43 17.96 -17.98
CA TRP A 572 -5.74 18.78 -16.98
C TRP A 572 -5.01 19.98 -17.59
N ARG A 573 -4.29 19.77 -18.71
CA ARG A 573 -3.55 20.84 -19.40
C ARG A 573 -4.49 21.91 -19.96
N GLU A 574 -5.61 21.51 -20.50
CA GLU A 574 -6.61 22.45 -21.01
C GLU A 574 -7.27 23.25 -19.89
N LYS A 575 -7.58 22.60 -18.76
CA LYS A 575 -8.13 23.25 -17.56
C LYS A 575 -7.14 24.28 -17.00
N GLN A 576 -5.84 24.00 -17.01
CA GLN A 576 -4.81 24.95 -16.57
C GLN A 576 -4.70 26.15 -17.53
N ALA A 577 -4.69 25.91 -18.85
CA ALA A 577 -4.64 26.97 -19.84
C ALA A 577 -5.85 27.94 -19.77
N ARG A 578 -7.01 27.46 -19.31
CA ARG A 578 -8.21 28.29 -19.11
C ARG A 578 -8.19 29.08 -17.79
N ARG A 579 -7.33 28.73 -16.84
CA ARG A 579 -7.15 29.41 -15.53
C ARG A 579 -6.05 30.48 -15.55
N ALA A 580 -5.11 30.41 -16.50
CA ALA A 580 -4.09 31.41 -16.75
C ALA A 580 -4.63 32.52 -17.68
#